data_cc2cd17a5faaa1aab824d2e48335a592
#
_entry.id   cc2cd17a5faaa1aab824d2e48335a592
#
_cell.length_a   1.000
_cell.length_b   1.000
_cell.length_c   1.000
_cell.angle_alpha   90.00
_cell.angle_beta   90.00
_cell.angle_gamma   90.00
#
_symmetry.space_group_name_H-M   'P 1'
#
loop_
_entity.id
_entity.type
_entity.pdbx_description
1 polymer ?
#
loop_
_entity_poly.entity_id
_entity_poly.type
_entity_poly.pdbx_seq_one_letter_code
_entity_poly.pdbx_strand_id
1 'polypeptide(L)'
;VPRGPRFIAVLIAVLALLHGLPWLVLVASPGWSTAVTVIGSAVFLFAAIGFPFAMMRGHGRHHADRSAVAADAWLGIIWQFFVWSVLGGVATLVLRAFGVHGAARPVAVVVAVVTLGLLALGFQRAMRVPPARELDVVLPRLRPGLDGTRLVVVADTHFGPINRAGWSRRTVAAITALKPDILAHVGDLADGSVDQRREQVAPLATAPATLARVYITGNHEYFSGAAEWIAHMDALGWDVLHNKHIVVERGGDKLIIAGIDDLTAASSGQPGQGADINAALDGVDPALPVLLLAHQPKQVATSVAAGVDLQIAGHTHGGQMWPFHLLVRLDQKYLHGLSRHGDRTQLYVSRGAGFWGPPFRIFAPNELSVLTLRSPEAAGS
;
A
#
# COMPACT_ATOMS: atom_id res chain seq x y z
N VAL A 1 0.69 -24.63 9.28
CA VAL A 1 0.57 -24.85 10.74
C VAL A 1 -0.91 -25.03 11.05
N PRO A 2 -1.33 -26.13 11.73
CA PRO A 2 -2.71 -26.28 12.17
C PRO A 2 -3.03 -25.15 13.16
N ARG A 3 -3.98 -24.32 12.80
CA ARG A 3 -4.42 -23.18 13.61
C ARG A 3 -5.20 -23.74 14.80
N GLY A 4 -4.67 -23.58 16.03
CA GLY A 4 -5.27 -24.11 17.23
C GLY A 4 -6.67 -23.54 17.53
N PRO A 5 -7.47 -24.18 18.41
CA PRO A 5 -8.85 -23.79 18.69
C PRO A 5 -9.01 -22.33 19.15
N ARG A 6 -8.00 -21.77 19.80
CA ARG A 6 -7.99 -20.35 20.20
C ARG A 6 -8.00 -19.41 19.00
N PHE A 7 -7.23 -19.71 17.96
CA PHE A 7 -7.22 -18.92 16.72
C PHE A 7 -8.59 -18.93 16.03
N ILE A 8 -9.21 -20.09 15.94
CA ILE A 8 -10.54 -20.26 15.35
C ILE A 8 -11.58 -19.47 16.15
N ALA A 9 -11.54 -19.54 17.49
CA ALA A 9 -12.44 -18.79 18.35
C ALA A 9 -12.30 -17.27 18.17
N VAL A 10 -11.07 -16.76 18.11
CA VAL A 10 -10.80 -15.33 17.85
C VAL A 10 -11.33 -14.93 16.46
N LEU A 11 -11.10 -15.73 15.43
CA LEU A 11 -11.60 -15.46 14.09
C LEU A 11 -13.12 -15.39 14.06
N ILE A 12 -13.82 -16.35 14.69
CA ILE A 12 -15.28 -16.34 14.79
C ILE A 12 -15.77 -15.10 15.54
N ALA A 13 -15.13 -14.72 16.64
CA ALA A 13 -15.50 -13.53 17.42
C ALA A 13 -15.33 -12.25 16.59
N VAL A 14 -14.24 -12.12 15.84
CA VAL A 14 -14.00 -10.98 14.94
C VAL A 14 -15.04 -10.94 13.82
N LEU A 15 -15.35 -12.07 13.18
CA LEU A 15 -16.37 -12.14 12.14
C LEU A 15 -17.77 -11.83 12.68
N ALA A 16 -18.10 -12.31 13.86
CA ALA A 16 -19.37 -12.03 14.52
C ALA A 16 -19.50 -10.54 14.87
N LEU A 17 -18.44 -9.93 15.39
CA LEU A 17 -18.43 -8.50 15.70
C LEU A 17 -18.53 -7.65 14.42
N LEU A 18 -17.74 -7.99 13.40
CA LEU A 18 -17.64 -7.26 12.13
C LEU A 18 -18.98 -7.25 11.38
N HIS A 19 -19.77 -8.33 11.45
CA HIS A 19 -21.09 -8.42 10.79
C HIS A 19 -22.24 -8.10 11.75
N GLY A 20 -22.14 -8.51 13.02
CA GLY A 20 -23.21 -8.37 13.99
C GLY A 20 -23.49 -6.92 14.39
N LEU A 21 -22.46 -6.09 14.58
CA LEU A 21 -22.65 -4.69 14.95
C LEU A 21 -23.33 -3.87 13.83
N PRO A 22 -22.90 -3.95 12.55
CA PRO A 22 -23.64 -3.32 11.46
C PRO A 22 -25.08 -3.85 11.33
N TRP A 23 -25.27 -5.16 11.46
CA TRP A 23 -26.61 -5.75 11.46
C TRP A 23 -27.49 -5.17 12.59
N LEU A 24 -26.95 -5.07 13.81
CA LEU A 24 -27.67 -4.49 14.94
C LEU A 24 -28.10 -3.06 14.67
N VAL A 25 -27.18 -2.20 14.18
CA VAL A 25 -27.42 -0.77 13.98
C VAL A 25 -28.30 -0.51 12.76
N LEU A 26 -28.09 -1.23 11.66
CA LEU A 26 -28.75 -0.96 10.38
C LEU A 26 -30.07 -1.73 10.20
N VAL A 27 -30.21 -2.90 10.83
CA VAL A 27 -31.34 -3.82 10.58
C VAL A 27 -32.20 -4.03 11.81
N ALA A 28 -31.61 -4.43 12.94
CA ALA A 28 -32.40 -4.87 14.11
C ALA A 28 -32.96 -3.68 14.94
N SER A 29 -32.12 -2.64 15.19
CA SER A 29 -32.49 -1.53 16.11
C SER A 29 -33.43 -0.48 15.50
N PRO A 30 -33.52 -0.23 14.17
CA PRO A 30 -34.32 0.86 13.60
C PRO A 30 -35.83 0.63 13.61
N GLY A 31 -36.31 -0.57 13.92
CA GLY A 31 -37.75 -0.89 13.92
C GLY A 31 -38.36 -0.84 12.52
N TRP A 32 -37.69 -1.40 11.54
CA TRP A 32 -38.17 -1.58 10.17
C TRP A 32 -39.39 -2.54 10.13
N SER A 33 -40.08 -2.61 8.99
CA SER A 33 -41.08 -3.66 8.79
C SER A 33 -40.44 -5.06 8.87
N THR A 34 -41.25 -6.07 9.24
CA THR A 34 -40.77 -7.45 9.34
C THR A 34 -40.04 -7.92 8.07
N ALA A 35 -40.58 -7.58 6.89
CA ALA A 35 -39.98 -7.95 5.62
C ALA A 35 -38.56 -7.36 5.45
N VAL A 36 -38.36 -6.07 5.75
CA VAL A 36 -37.04 -5.42 5.69
C VAL A 36 -36.06 -6.05 6.68
N THR A 37 -36.51 -6.31 7.90
CA THR A 37 -35.69 -6.94 8.95
C THR A 37 -35.28 -8.35 8.55
N VAL A 38 -36.18 -9.17 8.02
CA VAL A 38 -35.88 -10.53 7.56
C VAL A 38 -34.90 -10.54 6.40
N ILE A 39 -35.15 -9.71 5.36
CA ILE A 39 -34.27 -9.61 4.20
C ILE A 39 -32.87 -9.11 4.62
N GLY A 40 -32.81 -8.05 5.41
CA GLY A 40 -31.55 -7.51 5.90
C GLY A 40 -30.75 -8.52 6.74
N SER A 41 -31.45 -9.27 7.63
CA SER A 41 -30.82 -10.33 8.41
C SER A 41 -30.28 -11.47 7.54
N ALA A 42 -31.05 -11.86 6.52
CA ALA A 42 -30.61 -12.89 5.58
C ALA A 42 -29.35 -12.46 4.80
N VAL A 43 -29.27 -11.19 4.36
CA VAL A 43 -28.11 -10.64 3.67
C VAL A 43 -26.86 -10.68 4.55
N PHE A 44 -26.97 -10.20 5.81
CA PHE A 44 -25.81 -10.23 6.73
C PHE A 44 -25.39 -11.66 7.09
N LEU A 45 -26.33 -12.57 7.31
CA LEU A 45 -26.04 -13.97 7.59
C LEU A 45 -25.34 -14.65 6.41
N PHE A 46 -25.89 -14.48 5.20
CA PHE A 46 -25.29 -15.04 3.98
C PHE A 46 -23.87 -14.50 3.76
N ALA A 47 -23.67 -13.21 3.96
CA ALA A 47 -22.36 -12.59 3.82
C ALA A 47 -21.36 -13.07 4.90
N ALA A 48 -21.80 -13.19 6.16
CA ALA A 48 -20.95 -13.66 7.26
C ALA A 48 -20.48 -15.12 7.04
N ILE A 49 -21.32 -15.96 6.45
CA ILE A 49 -20.98 -17.34 6.10
C ILE A 49 -20.17 -17.39 4.80
N GLY A 50 -20.58 -16.67 3.75
CA GLY A 50 -19.98 -16.74 2.43
C GLY A 50 -18.58 -16.10 2.35
N PHE A 51 -18.33 -15.06 3.14
CA PHE A 51 -17.07 -14.32 3.12
C PHE A 51 -15.84 -15.21 3.44
N PRO A 52 -15.81 -16.02 4.53
CA PRO A 52 -14.68 -16.91 4.78
C PRO A 52 -14.43 -17.92 3.64
N PHE A 53 -15.49 -18.45 3.02
CA PHE A 53 -15.34 -19.36 1.87
C PHE A 53 -14.74 -18.63 0.66
N ALA A 54 -15.18 -17.40 0.38
CA ALA A 54 -14.64 -16.59 -0.71
C ALA A 54 -13.16 -16.28 -0.45
N MET A 55 -12.78 -15.89 0.78
CA MET A 55 -11.38 -15.68 1.19
C MET A 55 -10.53 -16.93 1.01
N MET A 56 -10.98 -18.08 1.49
CA MET A 56 -10.23 -19.34 1.36
C MET A 56 -10.06 -19.77 -0.10
N ARG A 57 -11.08 -19.56 -0.95
CA ARG A 57 -11.03 -19.92 -2.36
C ARG A 57 -10.22 -18.91 -3.17
N GLY A 58 -10.28 -17.64 -2.83
CA GLY A 58 -9.58 -16.54 -3.52
C GLY A 58 -8.09 -16.47 -3.18
N HIS A 59 -7.77 -16.48 -1.89
CA HIS A 59 -6.40 -16.31 -1.37
C HIS A 59 -5.74 -17.59 -0.86
N GLY A 60 -6.48 -18.73 -0.89
CA GLY A 60 -5.93 -20.05 -0.58
C GLY A 60 -5.29 -20.71 -1.80
N ARG A 61 -5.07 -22.03 -1.70
CA ARG A 61 -4.40 -22.82 -2.76
C ARG A 61 -5.02 -22.73 -4.16
N HIS A 62 -6.29 -22.40 -4.28
CA HIS A 62 -7.00 -22.33 -5.57
C HIS A 62 -6.79 -21.05 -6.33
N HIS A 63 -6.36 -19.96 -5.67
CA HIS A 63 -6.11 -18.64 -6.25
C HIS A 63 -7.18 -18.19 -7.27
N ALA A 64 -8.47 -18.36 -6.91
CA ALA A 64 -9.58 -18.07 -7.81
C ALA A 64 -9.87 -16.55 -7.83
N ASP A 65 -9.44 -15.84 -8.87
CA ASP A 65 -9.57 -14.39 -9.02
C ASP A 65 -10.99 -13.85 -8.71
N ARG A 66 -12.04 -14.52 -9.19
CA ARG A 66 -13.42 -14.07 -8.92
C ARG A 66 -13.78 -14.13 -7.44
N SER A 67 -13.30 -15.15 -6.73
CA SER A 67 -13.52 -15.29 -5.29
C SER A 67 -12.69 -14.27 -4.52
N ALA A 68 -11.45 -13.99 -4.94
CA ALA A 68 -10.61 -12.95 -4.37
C ALA A 68 -11.28 -11.56 -4.53
N VAL A 69 -11.73 -11.21 -5.74
CA VAL A 69 -12.46 -9.95 -5.98
C VAL A 69 -13.68 -9.80 -5.07
N ALA A 70 -14.49 -10.86 -4.95
CA ALA A 70 -15.69 -10.82 -4.11
C ALA A 70 -15.33 -10.68 -2.61
N ALA A 71 -14.33 -11.40 -2.15
CA ALA A 71 -13.87 -11.37 -0.77
C ALA A 71 -13.25 -10.02 -0.40
N ASP A 72 -12.36 -9.49 -1.23
CA ASP A 72 -11.68 -8.22 -1.01
C ASP A 72 -12.67 -7.05 -1.03
N ALA A 73 -13.58 -7.03 -2.00
CA ALA A 73 -14.63 -6.03 -2.06
C ALA A 73 -15.53 -6.10 -0.80
N TRP A 74 -15.95 -7.30 -0.41
CA TRP A 74 -16.78 -7.45 0.78
C TRP A 74 -16.04 -7.06 2.06
N LEU A 75 -14.78 -7.41 2.20
CA LEU A 75 -13.96 -7.00 3.35
C LEU A 75 -13.95 -5.47 3.52
N GLY A 76 -13.77 -4.73 2.43
CA GLY A 76 -13.82 -3.27 2.47
C GLY A 76 -15.20 -2.72 2.81
N ILE A 77 -16.24 -3.31 2.24
CA ILE A 77 -17.65 -2.91 2.49
C ILE A 77 -17.99 -3.12 3.97
N ILE A 78 -17.77 -4.34 4.48
CA ILE A 78 -18.16 -4.66 5.86
C ILE A 78 -17.32 -3.90 6.89
N TRP A 79 -16.02 -3.66 6.60
CA TRP A 79 -15.15 -2.83 7.43
C TRP A 79 -15.71 -1.40 7.56
N GLN A 80 -16.12 -0.78 6.46
CA GLN A 80 -16.67 0.58 6.51
C GLN A 80 -18.03 0.61 7.20
N PHE A 81 -18.91 -0.34 6.94
CA PHE A 81 -20.16 -0.45 7.68
C PHE A 81 -19.93 -0.68 9.17
N PHE A 82 -18.93 -1.48 9.55
CA PHE A 82 -18.57 -1.67 10.95
C PHE A 82 -18.14 -0.35 11.61
N VAL A 83 -17.20 0.37 11.01
CA VAL A 83 -16.68 1.63 11.55
C VAL A 83 -17.80 2.66 11.73
N TRP A 84 -18.61 2.88 10.69
CA TRP A 84 -19.69 3.85 10.76
C TRP A 84 -20.85 3.40 11.65
N SER A 85 -21.04 2.09 11.82
CA SER A 85 -22.00 1.55 12.79
C SER A 85 -21.55 1.73 14.22
N VAL A 86 -20.26 1.65 14.52
CA VAL A 86 -19.70 2.01 15.84
C VAL A 86 -20.07 3.46 16.17
N LEU A 87 -19.78 4.39 15.26
CA LEU A 87 -20.08 5.82 15.45
C LEU A 87 -21.59 6.07 15.54
N GLY A 88 -22.39 5.46 14.68
CA GLY A 88 -23.85 5.56 14.69
C GLY A 88 -24.48 4.97 15.95
N GLY A 89 -23.96 3.84 16.44
CA GLY A 89 -24.37 3.24 17.71
C GLY A 89 -24.12 4.16 18.90
N VAL A 90 -22.92 4.73 18.99
CA VAL A 90 -22.57 5.74 20.01
C VAL A 90 -23.50 6.96 19.90
N ALA A 91 -23.69 7.49 18.68
CA ALA A 91 -24.60 8.63 18.47
C ALA A 91 -26.04 8.31 18.93
N THR A 92 -26.53 7.11 18.63
CA THR A 92 -27.87 6.67 19.07
C THR A 92 -27.97 6.61 20.61
N LEU A 93 -26.94 6.10 21.29
CA LEU A 93 -26.91 6.04 22.76
C LEU A 93 -26.89 7.45 23.37
N VAL A 94 -26.07 8.34 22.85
CA VAL A 94 -26.00 9.75 23.28
C VAL A 94 -27.34 10.44 23.08
N LEU A 95 -27.96 10.34 21.92
CA LEU A 95 -29.27 10.94 21.64
C LEU A 95 -30.36 10.43 22.61
N ARG A 96 -30.35 9.13 22.91
CA ARG A 96 -31.27 8.54 23.91
C ARG A 96 -31.05 9.11 25.32
N ALA A 97 -29.79 9.29 25.72
CA ALA A 97 -29.46 9.89 27.02
C ALA A 97 -29.96 11.33 27.15
N PHE A 98 -30.06 12.06 26.04
CA PHE A 98 -30.68 13.39 25.96
C PHE A 98 -32.20 13.37 25.70
N GLY A 99 -32.87 12.22 25.84
CA GLY A 99 -34.31 12.10 25.72
C GLY A 99 -34.85 12.03 24.28
N VAL A 100 -34.00 11.93 23.29
CA VAL A 100 -34.41 11.78 21.89
C VAL A 100 -34.74 10.32 21.61
N HIS A 101 -36.03 9.98 21.74
CA HIS A 101 -36.52 8.64 21.43
C HIS A 101 -36.73 8.47 19.91
N GLY A 102 -36.50 7.26 19.37
CA GLY A 102 -36.68 6.98 17.94
C GLY A 102 -35.49 7.35 17.06
N ALA A 103 -34.34 7.76 17.61
CA ALA A 103 -33.13 8.14 16.87
C ALA A 103 -32.50 7.00 16.04
N ALA A 104 -32.79 5.73 16.35
CA ALA A 104 -32.14 4.58 15.71
C ALA A 104 -32.36 4.53 14.19
N ARG A 105 -33.58 4.82 13.72
CA ARG A 105 -33.89 4.79 12.27
C ARG A 105 -33.20 5.89 11.48
N PRO A 106 -33.30 7.19 11.83
CA PRO A 106 -32.56 8.23 11.12
C PRO A 106 -31.05 8.03 11.18
N VAL A 107 -30.49 7.58 12.32
CA VAL A 107 -29.05 7.25 12.42
C VAL A 107 -28.68 6.11 11.48
N ALA A 108 -29.47 5.03 11.40
CA ALA A 108 -29.21 3.94 10.47
C ALA A 108 -29.19 4.41 9.00
N VAL A 109 -30.13 5.29 8.62
CA VAL A 109 -30.16 5.88 7.27
C VAL A 109 -28.90 6.71 7.02
N VAL A 110 -28.50 7.57 7.95
CA VAL A 110 -27.27 8.38 7.83
C VAL A 110 -26.04 7.48 7.70
N VAL A 111 -25.91 6.47 8.56
CA VAL A 111 -24.80 5.50 8.48
C VAL A 111 -24.77 4.83 7.11
N ALA A 112 -25.91 4.37 6.60
CA ALA A 112 -25.97 3.71 5.29
C ALA A 112 -25.57 4.66 4.16
N VAL A 113 -26.12 5.88 4.12
CA VAL A 113 -25.85 6.87 3.06
C VAL A 113 -24.38 7.31 3.08
N VAL A 114 -23.83 7.63 4.26
CA VAL A 114 -22.44 8.05 4.41
C VAL A 114 -21.50 6.91 3.99
N THR A 115 -21.74 5.70 4.47
CA THR A 115 -20.90 4.54 4.13
C THR A 115 -20.92 4.25 2.64
N LEU A 116 -22.09 4.19 2.01
CA LEU A 116 -22.20 3.94 0.57
C LEU A 116 -21.56 5.06 -0.25
N GLY A 117 -21.75 6.32 0.14
CA GLY A 117 -21.09 7.46 -0.51
C GLY A 117 -19.56 7.38 -0.43
N LEU A 118 -19.02 7.06 0.75
CA LEU A 118 -17.57 6.90 0.94
C LEU A 118 -17.02 5.69 0.18
N LEU A 119 -17.74 4.57 0.14
CA LEU A 119 -17.34 3.40 -0.64
C LEU A 119 -17.33 3.72 -2.15
N ALA A 120 -18.35 4.40 -2.67
CA ALA A 120 -18.39 4.80 -4.08
C ALA A 120 -17.22 5.73 -4.44
N LEU A 121 -16.97 6.77 -3.64
CA LEU A 121 -15.83 7.68 -3.82
C LEU A 121 -14.49 6.96 -3.64
N GLY A 122 -14.40 6.06 -2.66
CA GLY A 122 -13.20 5.28 -2.38
C GLY A 122 -12.85 4.31 -3.51
N PHE A 123 -13.86 3.65 -4.08
CA PHE A 123 -13.71 2.78 -5.24
C PHE A 123 -13.25 3.57 -6.48
N GLN A 124 -13.90 4.69 -6.78
CA GLN A 124 -13.51 5.56 -7.88
C GLN A 124 -12.03 6.01 -7.76
N ARG A 125 -11.59 6.36 -6.55
CA ARG A 125 -10.21 6.77 -6.28
C ARG A 125 -9.23 5.62 -6.46
N ALA A 126 -9.56 4.43 -5.97
CA ALA A 126 -8.72 3.24 -6.09
C ALA A 126 -8.52 2.80 -7.56
N MET A 127 -9.58 2.89 -8.38
CA MET A 127 -9.59 2.40 -9.76
C MET A 127 -9.03 3.39 -10.80
N ARG A 128 -8.90 4.67 -10.44
CA ARG A 128 -8.31 5.66 -11.35
C ARG A 128 -6.80 5.50 -11.46
N VAL A 129 -6.21 6.05 -12.51
CA VAL A 129 -4.76 6.25 -12.60
C VAL A 129 -4.32 7.16 -11.44
N PRO A 130 -3.26 6.78 -10.70
CA PRO A 130 -2.81 7.58 -9.57
C PRO A 130 -2.36 8.97 -10.03
N PRO A 131 -2.78 10.05 -9.36
CA PRO A 131 -2.30 11.39 -9.67
C PRO A 131 -0.83 11.56 -9.27
N ALA A 132 -0.11 12.41 -9.99
CA ALA A 132 1.22 12.83 -9.60
C ALA A 132 1.17 13.69 -8.33
N ARG A 133 2.12 13.46 -7.43
CA ARG A 133 2.39 14.31 -6.27
C ARG A 133 3.84 14.76 -6.32
N GLU A 134 4.03 16.02 -6.61
CA GLU A 134 5.36 16.61 -6.76
C GLU A 134 5.86 17.21 -5.45
N LEU A 135 7.16 17.04 -5.19
CA LEU A 135 7.85 17.56 -4.01
C LEU A 135 9.33 17.79 -4.32
N ASP A 136 9.89 18.93 -3.93
CA ASP A 136 11.32 19.15 -3.93
C ASP A 136 11.94 18.55 -2.65
N VAL A 137 13.08 17.86 -2.80
CA VAL A 137 13.82 17.23 -1.70
C VAL A 137 15.26 17.70 -1.75
N VAL A 138 15.64 18.56 -0.81
CA VAL A 138 17.03 19.05 -0.68
C VAL A 138 17.86 17.97 0.01
N LEU A 139 18.90 17.47 -0.67
CA LEU A 139 19.85 16.51 -0.11
C LEU A 139 21.18 17.22 0.20
N PRO A 140 21.63 17.22 1.47
CA PRO A 140 22.80 18.01 1.87
C PRO A 140 24.09 17.69 1.10
N ARG A 141 24.26 16.47 0.60
CA ARG A 141 25.44 16.02 -0.17
C ARG A 141 25.22 15.98 -1.67
N LEU A 142 24.03 16.33 -2.17
CA LEU A 142 23.78 16.35 -3.61
C LEU A 142 24.58 17.46 -4.28
N ARG A 143 25.35 17.09 -5.31
CA ARG A 143 26.17 18.00 -6.08
C ARG A 143 25.35 18.70 -7.17
N PRO A 144 25.79 19.88 -7.65
CA PRO A 144 25.04 20.68 -8.62
C PRO A 144 24.70 19.98 -9.94
N GLY A 145 25.55 19.09 -10.45
CA GLY A 145 25.27 18.33 -11.68
C GLY A 145 24.03 17.42 -11.58
N LEU A 146 23.66 17.04 -10.35
CA LEU A 146 22.47 16.24 -10.08
C LEU A 146 21.24 17.09 -9.70
N ASP A 147 21.37 18.43 -9.58
CA ASP A 147 20.23 19.29 -9.26
C ASP A 147 19.12 19.17 -10.29
N GLY A 148 17.88 19.14 -9.83
CA GLY A 148 16.71 18.98 -10.68
C GLY A 148 16.47 17.54 -11.16
N THR A 149 17.22 16.53 -10.70
CA THR A 149 16.97 15.11 -11.02
C THR A 149 15.57 14.70 -10.58
N ARG A 150 14.76 14.22 -11.52
CA ARG A 150 13.38 13.79 -11.28
C ARG A 150 13.33 12.29 -10.94
N LEU A 151 13.13 11.98 -9.67
CA LEU A 151 12.88 10.64 -9.17
C LEU A 151 11.37 10.39 -9.15
N VAL A 152 10.87 9.51 -10.02
CA VAL A 152 9.48 9.05 -9.97
C VAL A 152 9.42 7.73 -9.19
N VAL A 153 8.68 7.76 -8.09
CA VAL A 153 8.47 6.60 -7.20
C VAL A 153 7.12 5.98 -7.48
N VAL A 154 7.14 4.70 -7.76
CA VAL A 154 5.98 3.81 -7.85
C VAL A 154 6.11 2.78 -6.74
N ALA A 155 5.11 2.64 -5.90
CA ALA A 155 5.09 1.64 -4.85
C ALA A 155 3.72 0.98 -4.80
N ASP A 156 3.66 -0.24 -4.27
CA ASP A 156 2.41 -0.87 -3.90
C ASP A 156 1.40 -0.92 -5.05
N THR A 157 1.83 -1.37 -6.22
CA THR A 157 0.95 -1.50 -7.39
C THR A 157 -0.05 -2.63 -7.24
N HIS A 158 0.30 -3.70 -6.50
CA HIS A 158 -0.53 -4.87 -6.27
C HIS A 158 -1.26 -5.32 -7.54
N PHE A 159 -0.50 -5.57 -8.62
CA PHE A 159 -1.08 -6.15 -9.82
C PHE A 159 -1.74 -7.49 -9.48
N GLY A 160 -3.04 -7.53 -9.60
CA GLY A 160 -3.82 -8.63 -9.05
C GLY A 160 -5.12 -8.88 -9.80
N PRO A 161 -6.09 -9.52 -9.14
CA PRO A 161 -7.38 -9.82 -9.75
C PRO A 161 -8.14 -8.61 -10.27
N ILE A 162 -7.92 -7.43 -9.67
CA ILE A 162 -8.61 -6.18 -9.96
C ILE A 162 -7.73 -5.23 -10.77
N ASN A 163 -6.49 -4.96 -10.34
CA ASN A 163 -5.52 -4.12 -11.06
C ASN A 163 -4.88 -4.90 -12.23
N ARG A 164 -5.54 -4.89 -13.37
CA ARG A 164 -5.16 -5.68 -14.55
C ARG A 164 -4.33 -4.86 -15.56
N ALA A 165 -3.83 -5.51 -16.58
CA ALA A 165 -2.97 -4.96 -17.62
C ALA A 165 -3.48 -3.61 -18.22
N GLY A 166 -4.78 -3.41 -18.31
CA GLY A 166 -5.37 -2.14 -18.75
C GLY A 166 -5.07 -0.97 -17.81
N TRP A 167 -5.14 -1.19 -16.50
CA TRP A 167 -4.76 -0.20 -15.49
C TRP A 167 -3.24 0.04 -15.53
N SER A 168 -2.45 -1.03 -15.64
CA SER A 168 -0.98 -0.96 -15.76
C SER A 168 -0.55 -0.10 -16.95
N ARG A 169 -1.10 -0.33 -18.16
CA ARG A 169 -0.79 0.49 -19.35
C ARG A 169 -1.09 1.97 -19.14
N ARG A 170 -2.23 2.31 -18.53
CA ARG A 170 -2.57 3.71 -18.24
C ARG A 170 -1.63 4.34 -17.20
N THR A 171 -1.22 3.57 -16.21
CA THR A 171 -0.25 4.01 -15.17
C THR A 171 1.12 4.24 -15.81
N VAL A 172 1.60 3.35 -16.68
CA VAL A 172 2.85 3.53 -17.43
C VAL A 172 2.78 4.78 -18.33
N ALA A 173 1.66 5.02 -19.00
CA ALA A 173 1.47 6.24 -19.79
C ALA A 173 1.56 7.51 -18.92
N ALA A 174 1.01 7.48 -17.70
CA ALA A 174 1.14 8.58 -16.75
C ALA A 174 2.59 8.76 -16.28
N ILE A 175 3.31 7.68 -15.97
CA ILE A 175 4.74 7.70 -15.64
C ILE A 175 5.55 8.32 -16.78
N THR A 176 5.30 7.92 -18.02
CA THR A 176 5.98 8.46 -19.20
C THR A 176 5.78 9.98 -19.31
N ALA A 177 4.59 10.48 -19.04
CA ALA A 177 4.30 11.92 -19.07
C ALA A 177 5.06 12.70 -17.98
N LEU A 178 5.48 12.05 -16.90
CA LEU A 178 6.26 12.66 -15.80
C LEU A 178 7.75 12.80 -16.15
N LYS A 179 8.22 12.19 -17.26
CA LYS A 179 9.61 12.27 -17.75
C LYS A 179 10.64 11.97 -16.64
N PRO A 180 10.65 10.77 -16.05
CA PRO A 180 11.57 10.42 -14.98
C PRO A 180 13.02 10.39 -15.47
N ASP A 181 13.94 10.92 -14.66
CA ASP A 181 15.36 10.59 -14.78
C ASP A 181 15.62 9.26 -14.10
N ILE A 182 15.06 9.06 -12.92
CA ILE A 182 15.11 7.80 -12.18
C ILE A 182 13.67 7.34 -11.96
N LEU A 183 13.39 6.09 -12.32
CA LEU A 183 12.11 5.44 -12.03
C LEU A 183 12.36 4.32 -11.01
N ALA A 184 11.80 4.46 -9.81
CA ALA A 184 11.94 3.50 -8.73
C ALA A 184 10.62 2.80 -8.43
N HIS A 185 10.58 1.46 -8.54
CA HIS A 185 9.49 0.65 -8.01
C HIS A 185 9.88 0.09 -6.64
N VAL A 186 9.17 0.49 -5.59
CA VAL A 186 9.58 0.28 -4.20
C VAL A 186 8.79 -0.83 -3.53
N GLY A 187 8.69 -1.98 -4.20
CA GLY A 187 8.08 -3.21 -3.67
C GLY A 187 6.56 -3.29 -3.77
N ASP A 188 6.04 -4.44 -3.37
CA ASP A 188 4.64 -4.84 -3.48
C ASP A 188 4.09 -4.65 -4.90
N LEU A 189 4.79 -5.31 -5.83
CA LEU A 189 4.50 -5.26 -7.26
C LEU A 189 3.20 -5.98 -7.61
N ALA A 190 3.02 -7.21 -7.08
CA ALA A 190 1.91 -8.06 -7.50
C ALA A 190 1.38 -8.98 -6.41
N ASP A 191 0.06 -9.25 -6.48
CA ASP A 191 -0.66 -10.22 -5.65
C ASP A 191 -0.82 -11.54 -6.42
N GLY A 192 0.16 -12.43 -6.30
CA GLY A 192 0.22 -13.72 -6.96
C GLY A 192 1.56 -13.99 -7.65
N SER A 193 1.73 -15.21 -8.15
CA SER A 193 2.97 -15.64 -8.81
C SER A 193 3.18 -14.95 -10.18
N VAL A 194 4.40 -15.02 -10.71
CA VAL A 194 4.73 -14.54 -12.05
C VAL A 194 3.80 -15.15 -13.10
N ASP A 195 3.51 -16.45 -13.02
CA ASP A 195 2.60 -17.12 -13.97
C ASP A 195 1.20 -16.52 -13.99
N GLN A 196 0.72 -16.07 -12.84
CA GLN A 196 -0.61 -15.47 -12.71
C GLN A 196 -0.65 -14.00 -13.11
N ARG A 197 0.45 -13.24 -12.95
CA ARG A 197 0.44 -11.78 -13.03
C ARG A 197 1.40 -11.17 -14.06
N ARG A 198 2.18 -11.98 -14.79
CA ARG A 198 3.14 -11.48 -15.82
C ARG A 198 2.49 -10.55 -16.84
N GLU A 199 1.25 -10.83 -17.27
CA GLU A 199 0.55 -9.98 -18.24
C GLU A 199 0.18 -8.60 -17.68
N GLN A 200 -0.13 -8.52 -16.37
CA GLN A 200 -0.43 -7.27 -15.71
C GLN A 200 0.83 -6.42 -15.51
N VAL A 201 1.97 -7.07 -15.26
CA VAL A 201 3.28 -6.43 -15.05
C VAL A 201 3.97 -6.05 -16.36
N ALA A 202 3.73 -6.80 -17.44
CA ALA A 202 4.40 -6.62 -18.74
C ALA A 202 4.49 -5.15 -19.24
N PRO A 203 3.48 -4.27 -19.07
CA PRO A 203 3.60 -2.88 -19.50
C PRO A 203 4.77 -2.11 -18.86
N LEU A 204 5.26 -2.51 -17.68
CA LEU A 204 6.42 -1.88 -17.02
C LEU A 204 7.72 -2.03 -17.83
N ALA A 205 7.81 -2.99 -18.76
CA ALA A 205 8.96 -3.11 -19.67
C ALA A 205 9.18 -1.84 -20.51
N THR A 206 8.10 -1.08 -20.80
CA THR A 206 8.15 0.13 -21.64
C THR A 206 8.20 1.43 -20.84
N ALA A 207 8.21 1.37 -19.50
CA ALA A 207 8.29 2.56 -18.67
C ALA A 207 9.67 3.21 -18.82
N PRO A 208 9.77 4.48 -19.23
CA PRO A 208 11.05 5.13 -19.52
C PRO A 208 11.70 5.70 -18.26
N ALA A 209 13.04 5.78 -18.29
CA ALA A 209 13.84 6.64 -17.41
C ALA A 209 15.14 7.00 -18.14
N THR A 210 15.72 8.17 -17.88
CA THR A 210 16.94 8.61 -18.60
C THR A 210 18.21 8.11 -17.94
N LEU A 211 18.21 7.86 -16.61
CA LEU A 211 19.37 7.40 -15.85
C LEU A 211 19.24 5.97 -15.37
N ALA A 212 18.12 5.60 -14.74
CA ALA A 212 17.96 4.26 -14.18
C ALA A 212 16.49 3.88 -13.98
N ARG A 213 16.18 2.57 -14.13
CA ARG A 213 14.93 1.94 -13.68
C ARG A 213 15.26 0.93 -12.60
N VAL A 214 14.93 1.22 -11.36
CA VAL A 214 15.33 0.41 -10.21
C VAL A 214 14.12 -0.24 -9.53
N TYR A 215 14.28 -1.47 -9.07
CA TYR A 215 13.25 -2.24 -8.40
C TYR A 215 13.80 -2.88 -7.12
N ILE A 216 12.99 -2.88 -6.06
CA ILE A 216 13.17 -3.70 -4.86
C ILE A 216 11.92 -4.53 -4.60
N THR A 217 12.07 -5.61 -3.83
CA THR A 217 10.95 -6.42 -3.34
C THR A 217 10.22 -5.75 -2.19
N GLY A 218 8.90 -5.97 -2.09
CA GLY A 218 8.12 -5.78 -0.89
C GLY A 218 7.76 -7.12 -0.24
N ASN A 219 6.89 -7.11 0.78
CA ASN A 219 6.51 -8.34 1.47
C ASN A 219 5.63 -9.27 0.62
N HIS A 220 4.88 -8.74 -0.36
CA HIS A 220 4.01 -9.53 -1.22
C HIS A 220 4.77 -10.44 -2.17
N GLU A 221 5.97 -10.04 -2.62
CA GLU A 221 6.83 -10.90 -3.40
C GLU A 221 7.23 -12.16 -2.62
N TYR A 222 7.52 -12.03 -1.32
CA TYR A 222 7.87 -13.18 -0.47
C TYR A 222 6.69 -14.11 -0.18
N PHE A 223 5.45 -13.65 -0.33
CA PHE A 223 4.27 -14.50 -0.24
C PHE A 223 3.97 -15.27 -1.54
N SER A 224 4.53 -14.83 -2.67
CA SER A 224 4.15 -15.30 -4.01
C SER A 224 5.31 -15.71 -4.92
N GLY A 225 6.54 -15.81 -4.41
CA GLY A 225 7.72 -16.24 -5.17
C GLY A 225 8.65 -15.07 -5.48
N ALA A 226 9.42 -14.61 -4.48
CA ALA A 226 10.31 -13.46 -4.62
C ALA A 226 11.42 -13.69 -5.67
N ALA A 227 12.01 -14.89 -5.71
CA ALA A 227 13.08 -15.20 -6.67
C ALA A 227 12.59 -15.09 -8.12
N GLU A 228 11.39 -15.59 -8.40
CA GLU A 228 10.78 -15.52 -9.72
C GLU A 228 10.42 -14.07 -10.10
N TRP A 229 9.97 -13.26 -9.14
CA TRP A 229 9.71 -11.83 -9.39
C TRP A 229 10.98 -11.03 -9.61
N ILE A 230 12.06 -11.31 -8.87
CA ILE A 230 13.39 -10.73 -9.07
C ILE A 230 13.87 -11.03 -10.51
N ALA A 231 13.86 -12.30 -10.91
CA ALA A 231 14.27 -12.71 -12.25
C ALA A 231 13.36 -12.11 -13.36
N HIS A 232 12.05 -12.01 -13.10
CA HIS A 232 11.11 -11.44 -14.07
C HIS A 232 11.34 -9.94 -14.29
N MET A 233 11.56 -9.17 -13.22
CA MET A 233 11.82 -7.73 -13.33
C MET A 233 13.17 -7.44 -13.98
N ASP A 234 14.20 -8.25 -13.70
CA ASP A 234 15.49 -8.20 -14.39
C ASP A 234 15.31 -8.43 -15.91
N ALA A 235 14.54 -9.46 -16.28
CA ALA A 235 14.23 -9.75 -17.68
C ALA A 235 13.41 -8.64 -18.40
N LEU A 236 12.65 -7.83 -17.65
CA LEU A 236 11.98 -6.61 -18.14
C LEU A 236 12.93 -5.41 -18.24
N GLY A 237 14.22 -5.57 -17.91
CA GLY A 237 15.26 -4.55 -18.00
C GLY A 237 15.25 -3.55 -16.85
N TRP A 238 14.86 -3.98 -15.65
CA TRP A 238 14.99 -3.20 -14.43
C TRP A 238 16.25 -3.60 -13.68
N ASP A 239 16.95 -2.62 -13.10
CA ASP A 239 18.03 -2.87 -12.15
C ASP A 239 17.42 -3.36 -10.84
N VAL A 240 17.40 -4.67 -10.61
CA VAL A 240 16.85 -5.25 -9.38
C VAL A 240 17.87 -5.11 -8.25
N LEU A 241 17.56 -4.33 -7.24
CA LEU A 241 18.45 -4.01 -6.13
C LEU A 241 18.23 -4.96 -4.95
N HIS A 242 18.62 -6.21 -5.11
CA HIS A 242 18.61 -7.23 -4.07
C HIS A 242 19.89 -7.09 -3.22
N ASN A 243 19.84 -6.32 -2.12
CA ASN A 243 20.96 -5.96 -1.24
C ASN A 243 22.19 -5.47 -2.00
N LYS A 244 22.01 -4.62 -2.98
CA LYS A 244 23.07 -4.05 -3.81
C LYS A 244 22.76 -2.60 -4.19
N HIS A 245 23.72 -1.94 -4.81
CA HIS A 245 23.58 -0.59 -5.33
C HIS A 245 24.00 -0.49 -6.79
N ILE A 246 23.61 0.60 -7.39
CA ILE A 246 24.13 1.13 -8.65
C ILE A 246 24.59 2.56 -8.44
N VAL A 247 25.45 3.03 -9.33
CA VAL A 247 25.89 4.43 -9.39
C VAL A 247 25.31 5.06 -10.63
N VAL A 248 24.57 6.15 -10.47
CA VAL A 248 24.12 6.98 -11.60
C VAL A 248 24.96 8.25 -11.66
N GLU A 249 25.23 8.74 -12.87
CA GLU A 249 26.03 9.93 -13.12
C GLU A 249 25.25 10.93 -13.99
N ARG A 250 25.32 12.20 -13.61
CA ARG A 250 24.77 13.30 -14.37
C ARG A 250 25.60 14.56 -14.12
N GLY A 251 25.97 15.28 -15.19
CA GLY A 251 26.76 16.49 -15.07
C GLY A 251 28.13 16.29 -14.42
N GLY A 252 28.69 15.08 -14.47
CA GLY A 252 29.97 14.72 -13.82
C GLY A 252 29.85 14.38 -12.33
N ASP A 253 28.67 14.48 -11.74
CA ASP A 253 28.41 14.15 -10.33
C ASP A 253 27.69 12.80 -10.20
N LYS A 254 27.93 12.09 -9.08
CA LYS A 254 27.48 10.74 -8.83
C LYS A 254 26.48 10.67 -7.69
N LEU A 255 25.46 9.81 -7.85
CA LEU A 255 24.49 9.44 -6.83
C LEU A 255 24.47 7.91 -6.70
N ILE A 256 24.56 7.42 -5.46
CA ILE A 256 24.36 5.99 -5.15
C ILE A 256 22.85 5.73 -5.01
N ILE A 257 22.36 4.72 -5.73
CA ILE A 257 21.01 4.20 -5.53
C ILE A 257 21.17 2.78 -5.01
N ALA A 258 20.90 2.58 -3.73
CA ALA A 258 20.96 1.29 -3.07
C ALA A 258 19.55 0.73 -2.82
N GLY A 259 19.42 -0.57 -2.78
CA GLY A 259 18.18 -1.26 -2.42
C GLY A 259 18.43 -2.44 -1.52
N ILE A 260 17.52 -2.65 -0.58
CA ILE A 260 17.55 -3.80 0.33
C ILE A 260 16.26 -4.61 0.20
N ASP A 261 16.36 -5.89 0.55
CA ASP A 261 15.20 -6.77 0.62
C ASP A 261 14.19 -6.30 1.66
N ASP A 262 12.95 -6.72 1.51
CA ASP A 262 11.94 -6.50 2.55
C ASP A 262 12.26 -7.27 3.84
N LEU A 263 11.82 -6.75 4.98
CA LEU A 263 11.99 -7.40 6.29
C LEU A 263 11.40 -8.81 6.36
N THR A 264 10.34 -9.08 5.59
CA THR A 264 9.68 -10.39 5.52
C THR A 264 10.60 -11.47 4.91
N ALA A 265 11.59 -11.07 4.12
CA ALA A 265 12.54 -11.96 3.47
C ALA A 265 13.23 -12.91 4.46
N ALA A 266 13.66 -12.41 5.61
CA ALA A 266 14.34 -13.19 6.64
C ALA A 266 13.46 -14.35 7.20
N SER A 267 12.15 -14.20 7.18
CA SER A 267 11.18 -15.23 7.62
C SER A 267 10.60 -16.07 6.49
N SER A 268 10.97 -15.80 5.24
CA SER A 268 10.46 -16.50 4.06
C SER A 268 10.98 -17.94 3.94
N GLY A 269 12.08 -18.26 4.61
CA GLY A 269 12.79 -19.55 4.51
C GLY A 269 13.59 -19.71 3.20
N GLN A 270 13.71 -18.68 2.39
CA GLN A 270 14.51 -18.72 1.15
C GLN A 270 15.96 -18.38 1.45
N PRO A 271 16.94 -19.25 1.08
CA PRO A 271 18.36 -18.97 1.30
C PRO A 271 18.82 -17.69 0.59
N GLY A 272 19.68 -16.90 1.24
CA GLY A 272 20.25 -15.67 0.67
C GLY A 272 19.29 -14.49 0.62
N GLN A 273 18.09 -14.61 1.20
CA GLN A 273 17.10 -13.54 1.28
C GLN A 273 17.12 -12.90 2.68
N GLY A 274 17.03 -11.58 2.74
CA GLY A 274 17.01 -10.82 3.99
C GLY A 274 17.57 -9.42 3.80
N ALA A 275 17.01 -8.42 4.49
CA ALA A 275 17.46 -7.04 4.40
C ALA A 275 18.90 -6.90 4.94
N ASP A 276 19.83 -6.54 4.08
CA ASP A 276 21.25 -6.32 4.42
C ASP A 276 21.75 -4.99 3.84
N ILE A 277 21.73 -3.95 4.67
CA ILE A 277 22.19 -2.62 4.28
C ILE A 277 23.72 -2.56 4.13
N ASN A 278 24.48 -3.41 4.86
CA ASN A 278 25.92 -3.42 4.77
C ASN A 278 26.35 -3.99 3.41
N ALA A 279 25.74 -5.08 2.97
CA ALA A 279 25.97 -5.62 1.63
C ALA A 279 25.54 -4.61 0.54
N ALA A 280 24.39 -3.94 0.73
CA ALA A 280 23.92 -2.93 -0.22
C ALA A 280 24.86 -1.74 -0.38
N LEU A 281 25.62 -1.38 0.66
CA LEU A 281 26.53 -0.24 0.67
C LEU A 281 28.02 -0.64 0.64
N ASP A 282 28.32 -1.93 0.42
CA ASP A 282 29.72 -2.40 0.35
C ASP A 282 30.45 -1.73 -0.80
N GLY A 283 31.65 -1.18 -0.53
CA GLY A 283 32.47 -0.48 -1.50
C GLY A 283 31.98 0.92 -1.91
N VAL A 284 30.91 1.43 -1.31
CA VAL A 284 30.41 2.81 -1.59
C VAL A 284 31.35 3.85 -1.02
N ASP A 285 31.71 4.85 -1.83
CA ASP A 285 32.43 6.04 -1.34
C ASP A 285 31.54 6.82 -0.36
N PRO A 286 31.94 6.98 0.91
CA PRO A 286 31.14 7.66 1.93
C PRO A 286 30.93 9.16 1.67
N ALA A 287 31.66 9.76 0.73
CA ALA A 287 31.47 11.14 0.32
C ALA A 287 30.28 11.35 -0.63
N LEU A 288 29.83 10.28 -1.30
CA LEU A 288 28.73 10.37 -2.25
C LEU A 288 27.35 10.37 -1.53
N PRO A 289 26.35 11.07 -2.10
CA PRO A 289 24.98 10.98 -1.60
C PRO A 289 24.37 9.60 -1.86
N VAL A 290 23.60 9.10 -0.88
CA VAL A 290 22.99 7.79 -0.92
C VAL A 290 21.46 7.91 -0.87
N LEU A 291 20.80 7.42 -1.93
CA LEU A 291 19.37 7.13 -1.98
C LEU A 291 19.18 5.64 -1.70
N LEU A 292 18.47 5.29 -0.64
CA LEU A 292 18.13 3.91 -0.30
C LEU A 292 16.67 3.61 -0.58
N LEU A 293 16.40 2.54 -1.29
CA LEU A 293 15.07 1.95 -1.42
C LEU A 293 14.91 0.86 -0.37
N ALA A 294 13.91 1.02 0.52
CA ALA A 294 13.57 0.05 1.55
C ALA A 294 12.05 0.05 1.74
N HIS A 295 11.40 -1.06 1.44
CA HIS A 295 9.95 -1.11 1.30
C HIS A 295 9.19 -0.64 2.55
N GLN A 296 9.61 -1.08 3.76
CA GLN A 296 8.94 -0.73 5.01
C GLN A 296 9.55 0.51 5.69
N PRO A 297 8.76 1.54 6.02
CA PRO A 297 9.26 2.79 6.63
C PRO A 297 10.00 2.60 7.95
N LYS A 298 9.64 1.60 8.75
CA LYS A 298 10.27 1.32 10.06
C LYS A 298 11.77 0.99 9.98
N GLN A 299 12.31 0.73 8.77
CA GLN A 299 13.74 0.50 8.52
C GLN A 299 14.57 1.80 8.60
N VAL A 300 13.95 2.96 8.75
CA VAL A 300 14.64 4.26 8.76
C VAL A 300 15.73 4.37 9.85
N ALA A 301 15.58 3.69 10.99
CA ALA A 301 16.62 3.69 12.03
C ALA A 301 17.93 3.07 11.52
N THR A 302 17.85 2.00 10.71
CA THR A 302 19.01 1.37 10.08
C THR A 302 19.62 2.29 9.03
N SER A 303 18.79 3.01 8.27
CA SER A 303 19.26 4.01 7.27
C SER A 303 20.01 5.16 7.93
N VAL A 304 19.54 5.64 9.10
CA VAL A 304 20.22 6.67 9.89
C VAL A 304 21.60 6.17 10.33
N ALA A 305 21.67 4.96 10.88
CA ALA A 305 22.94 4.36 11.33
C ALA A 305 23.94 4.16 10.20
N ALA A 306 23.45 3.82 8.98
CA ALA A 306 24.29 3.64 7.80
C ALA A 306 24.62 4.96 7.06
N GLY A 307 24.12 6.10 7.54
CA GLY A 307 24.41 7.41 6.95
C GLY A 307 23.79 7.67 5.59
N VAL A 308 22.63 7.09 5.32
CA VAL A 308 21.80 7.33 4.13
C VAL A 308 21.27 8.76 4.12
N ASP A 309 21.19 9.42 2.96
CA ASP A 309 20.64 10.78 2.84
C ASP A 309 19.13 10.76 2.66
N LEU A 310 18.61 9.83 1.85
CA LEU A 310 17.17 9.70 1.59
C LEU A 310 16.79 8.23 1.52
N GLN A 311 15.89 7.80 2.41
CA GLN A 311 15.19 6.53 2.27
C GLN A 311 13.85 6.74 1.59
N ILE A 312 13.53 5.89 0.61
CA ILE A 312 12.21 5.82 -0.03
C ILE A 312 11.52 4.53 0.41
N ALA A 313 10.27 4.65 0.84
CA ALA A 313 9.46 3.52 1.28
C ALA A 313 8.03 3.57 0.73
N GLY A 314 7.34 2.42 0.73
CA GLY A 314 5.93 2.22 0.43
C GLY A 314 5.19 1.58 1.59
N HIS A 315 4.54 0.41 1.33
CA HIS A 315 3.95 -0.52 2.29
C HIS A 315 2.71 -0.02 3.04
N THR A 316 2.66 1.23 3.43
CA THR A 316 1.63 1.75 4.36
C THR A 316 0.30 2.05 3.70
N HIS A 317 0.28 2.25 2.38
CA HIS A 317 -0.87 2.75 1.62
C HIS A 317 -1.48 4.05 2.19
N GLY A 318 -0.76 4.77 3.07
CA GLY A 318 -1.33 5.88 3.85
C GLY A 318 -2.48 5.44 4.77
N GLY A 319 -2.55 4.14 5.09
CA GLY A 319 -3.63 3.50 5.85
C GLY A 319 -4.84 3.11 5.01
N GLN A 320 -4.82 3.30 3.70
CA GLN A 320 -5.78 2.89 2.66
C GLN A 320 -7.26 3.23 2.94
N MET A 321 -7.81 2.81 4.07
CA MET A 321 -9.22 3.00 4.46
C MET A 321 -9.31 3.48 5.90
N TRP A 322 -9.80 4.71 6.11
CA TRP A 322 -10.00 5.23 7.46
C TRP A 322 -10.94 4.31 8.28
N PRO A 323 -10.64 4.05 9.57
CA PRO A 323 -9.53 4.53 10.40
C PRO A 323 -8.34 3.56 10.47
N PHE A 324 -8.16 2.65 9.50
CA PHE A 324 -7.11 1.62 9.51
C PHE A 324 -5.69 2.21 9.62
N HIS A 325 -5.51 3.48 9.21
CA HIS A 325 -4.26 4.23 9.37
C HIS A 325 -3.76 4.27 10.83
N LEU A 326 -4.64 4.15 11.82
CA LEU A 326 -4.24 4.11 13.23
C LEU A 326 -3.46 2.82 13.54
N LEU A 327 -3.91 1.68 13.01
CA LEU A 327 -3.24 0.39 13.16
C LEU A 327 -1.91 0.36 12.40
N VAL A 328 -1.90 0.88 11.15
CA VAL A 328 -0.67 0.98 10.37
C VAL A 328 0.37 1.86 11.07
N ARG A 329 -0.05 2.97 11.69
CA ARG A 329 0.85 3.85 12.45
C ARG A 329 1.46 3.17 13.69
N LEU A 330 0.74 2.26 14.33
CA LEU A 330 1.25 1.50 15.47
C LEU A 330 2.41 0.57 15.06
N ASP A 331 2.35 -0.04 13.86
CA ASP A 331 3.40 -0.93 13.36
C ASP A 331 4.54 -0.16 12.67
N GLN A 332 4.20 0.75 11.74
CA GLN A 332 5.16 1.38 10.84
C GLN A 332 5.67 2.75 11.35
N LYS A 333 4.99 3.37 12.33
CA LYS A 333 5.22 4.73 12.87
C LYS A 333 4.97 5.85 11.86
N TYR A 334 5.44 5.72 10.61
CA TYR A 334 5.35 6.72 9.54
C TYR A 334 4.36 6.24 8.47
N LEU A 335 3.41 7.12 8.10
CA LEU A 335 2.34 6.75 7.18
C LEU A 335 2.58 7.22 5.74
N HIS A 336 3.04 8.45 5.57
CA HIS A 336 3.25 9.05 4.26
C HIS A 336 3.97 10.38 4.36
N GLY A 337 4.58 10.80 3.24
CA GLY A 337 5.23 12.09 3.09
C GLY A 337 6.68 12.09 3.53
N LEU A 338 7.28 13.28 3.54
CA LEU A 338 8.68 13.48 3.88
C LEU A 338 8.84 13.80 5.36
N SER A 339 9.83 13.18 6.00
CA SER A 339 10.21 13.45 7.40
C SER A 339 11.71 13.36 7.57
N ARG A 340 12.29 14.09 8.54
CA ARG A 340 13.72 14.10 8.83
C ARG A 340 14.03 13.21 10.03
N HIS A 341 15.14 12.48 9.95
CA HIS A 341 15.60 11.52 10.93
C HIS A 341 17.11 11.68 11.16
N GLY A 342 17.51 11.77 12.44
CA GLY A 342 18.90 12.08 12.76
C GLY A 342 19.34 13.43 12.15
N ASP A 343 20.65 13.57 11.92
CA ASP A 343 21.22 14.84 11.48
C ASP A 343 21.00 15.12 9.99
N ARG A 344 20.95 14.07 9.15
CA ARG A 344 20.88 14.23 7.67
C ARG A 344 19.87 13.35 6.95
N THR A 345 19.52 12.18 7.51
CA THR A 345 18.64 11.23 6.82
C THR A 345 17.23 11.77 6.68
N GLN A 346 16.67 11.68 5.50
CA GLN A 346 15.26 11.93 5.24
C GLN A 346 14.57 10.61 4.89
N LEU A 347 13.32 10.48 5.27
CA LEU A 347 12.43 9.38 4.89
C LEU A 347 11.27 9.94 4.08
N TYR A 348 11.08 9.44 2.87
CA TYR A 348 9.86 9.64 2.12
C TYR A 348 9.06 8.35 2.08
N VAL A 349 7.80 8.42 2.49
CA VAL A 349 6.85 7.29 2.44
C VAL A 349 5.77 7.60 1.42
N SER A 350 5.72 6.81 0.34
CA SER A 350 4.67 6.87 -0.67
C SER A 350 3.37 6.27 -0.12
N ARG A 351 2.22 6.83 -0.54
CA ARG A 351 0.91 6.23 -0.28
C ARG A 351 0.59 5.05 -1.21
N GLY A 352 1.50 4.73 -2.12
CA GLY A 352 1.31 3.67 -3.11
C GLY A 352 0.40 4.04 -4.27
N ALA A 353 0.62 3.38 -5.39
CA ALA A 353 -0.12 3.59 -6.64
C ALA A 353 -1.42 2.78 -6.70
N GLY A 354 -1.38 1.53 -6.26
CA GLY A 354 -2.51 0.60 -6.24
C GLY A 354 -3.31 0.59 -4.94
N PHE A 355 -3.77 -0.57 -4.56
CA PHE A 355 -4.42 -0.87 -3.28
C PHE A 355 -4.19 -2.35 -2.96
N TRP A 356 -4.15 -2.67 -1.68
CA TRP A 356 -4.04 -4.02 -1.18
C TRP A 356 -5.41 -4.57 -0.76
N GLY A 357 -5.80 -5.73 -1.28
CA GLY A 357 -7.08 -6.38 -0.99
C GLY A 357 -8.29 -5.51 -1.38
N PRO A 358 -9.00 -4.88 -0.42
CA PRO A 358 -10.17 -4.05 -0.68
C PRO A 358 -9.93 -2.93 -1.69
N PRO A 359 -10.72 -2.86 -2.80
CA PRO A 359 -10.53 -1.86 -3.85
C PRO A 359 -11.08 -0.48 -3.48
N PHE A 360 -10.68 0.04 -2.32
CA PHE A 360 -11.16 1.33 -1.82
C PHE A 360 -10.02 2.17 -1.25
N ARG A 361 -10.03 3.47 -1.57
CA ARG A 361 -9.12 4.49 -1.00
C ARG A 361 -9.96 5.56 -0.31
N ILE A 362 -10.15 5.42 1.03
CA ILE A 362 -10.99 6.33 1.83
C ILE A 362 -10.09 7.16 2.75
N PHE A 363 -10.00 8.47 2.48
CA PHE A 363 -9.13 9.46 3.12
C PHE A 363 -7.61 9.18 2.97
N ALA A 364 -7.23 8.22 2.13
CA ALA A 364 -5.85 7.87 1.79
C ALA A 364 -5.69 7.77 0.26
N PRO A 365 -5.61 8.89 -0.46
CA PRO A 365 -5.52 8.88 -1.92
C PRO A 365 -4.23 8.20 -2.38
N ASN A 366 -4.32 7.44 -3.48
CA ASN A 366 -3.15 6.89 -4.17
C ASN A 366 -2.35 7.97 -4.89
N GLU A 367 -1.07 7.69 -5.18
CA GLU A 367 -0.18 8.65 -5.82
C GLU A 367 0.92 7.99 -6.67
N LEU A 368 1.42 8.72 -7.68
CA LEU A 368 2.75 8.58 -8.24
C LEU A 368 3.59 9.70 -7.62
N SER A 369 4.60 9.37 -6.84
CA SER A 369 5.38 10.41 -6.16
C SER A 369 6.50 10.89 -7.08
N VAL A 370 6.61 12.20 -7.28
CA VAL A 370 7.65 12.83 -8.09
C VAL A 370 8.52 13.68 -7.17
N LEU A 371 9.72 13.19 -6.87
CA LEU A 371 10.67 13.88 -6.02
C LEU A 371 11.71 14.55 -6.92
N THR A 372 11.74 15.87 -6.91
CA THR A 372 12.83 16.62 -7.57
C THR A 372 13.97 16.78 -6.56
N LEU A 373 15.08 16.12 -6.82
CA LEU A 373 16.26 16.22 -5.96
C LEU A 373 16.93 17.58 -6.14
N ARG A 374 17.22 18.27 -5.03
CA ARG A 374 17.82 19.59 -5.02
C ARG A 374 19.17 19.60 -4.32
N SER A 375 20.14 20.21 -4.95
CA SER A 375 21.41 20.57 -4.33
C SER A 375 21.24 21.76 -3.37
N PRO A 376 21.88 21.80 -2.20
CA PRO A 376 21.86 22.95 -1.31
C PRO A 376 22.38 24.25 -1.99
N GLU A 377 23.35 24.12 -2.89
CA GLU A 377 23.94 25.23 -3.62
C GLU A 377 22.96 25.89 -4.60
N ALA A 378 22.07 25.09 -5.21
CA ALA A 378 21.04 25.61 -6.11
C ALA A 378 19.79 26.13 -5.36
N ALA A 379 19.54 25.65 -4.13
CA ALA A 379 18.41 26.08 -3.31
C ALA A 379 18.64 27.47 -2.64
N GLY A 380 19.89 27.95 -2.62
CA GLY A 380 20.28 29.24 -2.03
C GLY A 380 20.46 30.37 -3.04
N SER A 381 20.28 30.13 -4.33
CA SER A 381 20.32 31.07 -5.43
C SER A 381 18.91 31.41 -5.91
#